data_f57577cf1b96c9f75575afb145b9ed5d
#
_entry.id   f57577cf1b96c9f75575afb145b9ed5d
#
_cell.length_a   1.000
_cell.length_b   1.000
_cell.length_c   1.000
_cell.angle_alpha   90.00
_cell.angle_beta   90.00
_cell.angle_gamma   90.00
#
_symmetry.space_group_name_H-M   'P 1'
#
loop_
_entity.id
_entity.type
_entity.pdbx_description
1 polymer ?
#
loop_
_entity_poly.entity_id
_entity_poly.type
_entity_poly.pdbx_seq_one_letter_code
_entity_poly.pdbx_strand_id
1 'polypeptide(L)'
;MLRPPPVQQPYIPLLIGGGGERTTLRYVAQYADVSSMSAASWAGGAYTPADARHKFQVLQRRCEEAGRPYGSILRSTLFSPLILAETSAAIQEKLDQFPKTLLASMEQTVVATTPGEAIKRILSLVDVGFQYFVCTISGNDVETLNLLAQQVIPNIVA
;
A
#
# COMPACT_ATOMS: atom_id res chain seq x y z
N MET A 1 -24.72 20.31 0.71
CA MET A 1 -23.55 21.10 0.30
C MET A 1 -22.66 21.27 1.52
N LEU A 2 -21.39 20.81 1.46
CA LEU A 2 -20.41 20.98 2.57
C LEU A 2 -20.08 22.47 2.73
N ARG A 3 -20.09 22.95 3.98
CA ARG A 3 -19.66 24.32 4.31
C ARG A 3 -18.71 24.28 5.51
N PRO A 4 -17.53 24.93 5.45
CA PRO A 4 -16.99 25.65 4.29
C PRO A 4 -16.70 24.72 3.12
N PRO A 5 -16.65 25.22 1.86
CA PRO A 5 -16.26 24.41 0.71
C PRO A 5 -14.79 24.00 0.83
N PRO A 6 -14.39 22.85 0.25
CA PRO A 6 -12.98 22.42 0.27
C PRO A 6 -12.11 23.42 -0.51
N VAL A 7 -10.89 23.62 -0.03
CA VAL A 7 -9.88 24.43 -0.73
C VAL A 7 -9.39 23.72 -2.00
N GLN A 8 -9.36 22.40 -1.97
CA GLN A 8 -8.95 21.57 -3.12
C GLN A 8 -9.99 21.62 -4.23
N GLN A 9 -9.53 21.81 -5.46
CA GLN A 9 -10.36 21.85 -6.66
C GLN A 9 -9.98 20.70 -7.59
N PRO A 10 -10.93 20.07 -8.29
CA PRO A 10 -12.39 20.35 -8.28
C PRO A 10 -13.12 19.77 -7.05
N TYR A 11 -12.49 18.87 -6.31
CA TYR A 11 -12.99 18.21 -5.09
C TYR A 11 -11.84 17.62 -4.26
N ILE A 12 -12.15 17.13 -3.07
CA ILE A 12 -11.17 16.39 -2.24
C ILE A 12 -10.96 15.01 -2.85
N PRO A 13 -9.72 14.61 -3.19
CA PRO A 13 -9.44 13.29 -3.75
C PRO A 13 -9.93 12.15 -2.84
N LEU A 14 -10.53 11.12 -3.44
CA LEU A 14 -11.10 9.98 -2.74
C LEU A 14 -10.18 8.77 -2.85
N LEU A 15 -9.70 8.25 -1.71
CA LEU A 15 -9.02 6.97 -1.62
C LEU A 15 -10.03 5.92 -1.15
N ILE A 16 -10.18 4.83 -1.93
CA ILE A 16 -10.99 3.68 -1.54
C ILE A 16 -10.06 2.49 -1.30
N GLY A 17 -10.12 1.96 -0.06
CA GLY A 17 -9.34 0.81 0.36
C GLY A 17 -10.08 -0.51 0.11
N GLY A 18 -9.30 -1.53 -0.29
CA GLY A 18 -9.77 -2.89 -0.47
C GLY A 18 -9.74 -3.38 -1.92
N GLY A 19 -9.69 -4.71 -2.08
CA GLY A 19 -9.57 -5.39 -3.38
C GLY A 19 -10.77 -6.26 -3.74
N GLY A 20 -11.92 -6.08 -3.10
CA GLY A 20 -13.15 -6.83 -3.37
C GLY A 20 -13.68 -6.60 -4.79
N GLU A 21 -13.62 -7.63 -5.65
CA GLU A 21 -13.85 -7.52 -7.09
C GLU A 21 -15.27 -7.15 -7.47
N ARG A 22 -16.26 -7.62 -6.70
CA ARG A 22 -17.67 -7.41 -7.01
C ARG A 22 -18.15 -6.00 -6.66
N THR A 23 -17.64 -5.46 -5.55
CA THR A 23 -18.18 -4.23 -4.96
C THR A 23 -17.11 -3.15 -4.89
N THR A 24 -16.00 -3.41 -4.19
CA THR A 24 -14.98 -2.38 -3.94
C THR A 24 -14.36 -1.87 -5.23
N LEU A 25 -13.87 -2.77 -6.10
CA LEU A 25 -13.24 -2.35 -7.36
C LEU A 25 -14.22 -1.68 -8.33
N ARG A 26 -15.52 -2.00 -8.24
CA ARG A 26 -16.56 -1.26 -8.97
C ARG A 26 -16.69 0.19 -8.48
N TYR A 27 -16.71 0.40 -7.17
CA TYR A 27 -16.75 1.77 -6.61
C TYR A 27 -15.45 2.52 -6.84
N VAL A 28 -14.31 1.84 -6.78
CA VAL A 28 -13.02 2.44 -7.16
C VAL A 28 -13.10 2.98 -8.59
N ALA A 29 -13.54 2.18 -9.55
CA ALA A 29 -13.65 2.57 -10.94
C ALA A 29 -14.60 3.77 -11.15
N GLN A 30 -15.67 3.86 -10.37
CA GLN A 30 -16.66 4.92 -10.51
C GLN A 30 -16.27 6.23 -9.83
N TYR A 31 -15.61 6.17 -8.66
CA TYR A 31 -15.51 7.33 -7.77
C TYR A 31 -14.10 7.63 -7.24
N ALA A 32 -13.19 6.65 -7.18
CA ALA A 32 -11.92 6.86 -6.50
C ALA A 32 -10.86 7.54 -7.36
N ASP A 33 -10.07 8.40 -6.77
CA ASP A 33 -8.82 8.91 -7.34
C ASP A 33 -7.65 7.98 -7.00
N VAL A 34 -7.78 7.23 -5.88
CA VAL A 34 -6.78 6.27 -5.44
C VAL A 34 -7.43 4.94 -5.10
N SER A 35 -6.93 3.86 -5.69
CA SER A 35 -7.21 2.47 -5.31
C SER A 35 -6.14 1.99 -4.34
N SER A 36 -6.48 1.70 -3.09
CA SER A 36 -5.52 1.19 -2.10
C SER A 36 -5.79 -0.28 -1.82
N MET A 37 -4.89 -1.16 -2.25
CA MET A 37 -4.96 -2.60 -1.99
C MET A 37 -3.78 -3.02 -1.13
N SER A 38 -4.06 -3.53 0.07
CA SER A 38 -3.07 -4.15 0.94
C SER A 38 -3.19 -5.67 0.91
N ALA A 39 -2.26 -6.35 1.56
CA ALA A 39 -2.33 -7.81 1.73
C ALA A 39 -3.36 -8.26 2.78
N ALA A 40 -4.23 -7.38 3.27
CA ALA A 40 -5.22 -7.72 4.29
C ALA A 40 -6.35 -8.61 3.72
N SER A 41 -6.53 -9.80 4.29
CA SER A 41 -7.53 -10.78 3.83
C SER A 41 -8.96 -10.28 3.94
N TRP A 42 -9.28 -9.63 5.03
CA TRP A 42 -10.61 -9.05 5.30
C TRP A 42 -10.99 -7.94 4.30
N ALA A 43 -10.01 -7.32 3.66
CA ALA A 43 -10.22 -6.29 2.64
C ALA A 43 -10.18 -6.84 1.20
N GLY A 44 -10.16 -8.17 1.03
CA GLY A 44 -10.00 -8.80 -0.29
C GLY A 44 -8.63 -8.54 -0.90
N GLY A 45 -7.59 -8.59 -0.07
CA GLY A 45 -6.24 -8.18 -0.40
C GLY A 45 -5.57 -8.95 -1.53
N ALA A 46 -4.43 -8.43 -1.95
CA ALA A 46 -3.51 -9.06 -2.89
C ALA A 46 -2.24 -9.49 -2.14
N TYR A 47 -2.03 -10.79 -2.01
CA TYR A 47 -0.94 -11.37 -1.22
C TYR A 47 0.35 -11.53 -2.03
N THR A 48 0.19 -11.79 -3.31
CA THR A 48 1.28 -12.01 -4.26
C THR A 48 1.24 -10.99 -5.39
N PRO A 49 2.35 -10.79 -6.10
CA PRO A 49 2.34 -10.01 -7.34
C PRO A 49 1.33 -10.51 -8.38
N ALA A 50 1.08 -11.83 -8.42
CA ALA A 50 0.09 -12.40 -9.33
C ALA A 50 -1.34 -12.00 -8.94
N ASP A 51 -1.67 -12.04 -7.63
CA ASP A 51 -2.98 -11.57 -7.14
C ASP A 51 -3.19 -10.10 -7.46
N ALA A 52 -2.17 -9.27 -7.23
CA ALA A 52 -2.24 -7.84 -7.53
C ALA A 52 -2.48 -7.59 -9.03
N ARG A 53 -1.77 -8.31 -9.89
CA ARG A 53 -1.98 -8.22 -11.34
C ARG A 53 -3.41 -8.60 -11.74
N HIS A 54 -3.93 -9.68 -11.19
CA HIS A 54 -5.33 -10.08 -11.40
C HIS A 54 -6.31 -8.98 -10.96
N LYS A 55 -6.13 -8.43 -9.77
CA LYS A 55 -6.98 -7.34 -9.25
C LYS A 55 -6.94 -6.09 -10.13
N PHE A 56 -5.77 -5.73 -10.65
CA PHE A 56 -5.63 -4.61 -11.56
C PHE A 56 -6.31 -4.86 -12.92
N GLN A 57 -6.27 -6.10 -13.43
CA GLN A 57 -7.05 -6.48 -14.62
C GLN A 57 -8.56 -6.36 -14.38
N VAL A 58 -9.03 -6.76 -13.19
CA VAL A 58 -10.44 -6.56 -12.82
C VAL A 58 -10.77 -5.07 -12.73
N LEU A 59 -9.92 -4.27 -12.07
CA LEU A 59 -10.13 -2.82 -11.99
C LEU A 59 -10.17 -2.17 -13.37
N GLN A 60 -9.27 -2.56 -14.27
CA GLN A 60 -9.25 -2.04 -15.64
C GLN A 60 -10.58 -2.31 -16.37
N ARG A 61 -11.09 -3.54 -16.31
CA ARG A 61 -12.41 -3.87 -16.88
C ARG A 61 -13.54 -3.06 -16.25
N ARG A 62 -13.50 -2.84 -14.92
CA ARG A 62 -14.48 -2.00 -14.24
C ARG A 62 -14.41 -0.53 -14.68
N CYS A 63 -13.22 -0.03 -15.00
CA CYS A 63 -13.05 1.30 -15.56
C CYS A 63 -13.64 1.41 -16.98
N GLU A 64 -13.43 0.40 -17.82
CA GLU A 64 -14.03 0.30 -19.15
C GLU A 64 -15.57 0.30 -19.06
N GLU A 65 -16.14 -0.50 -18.16
CA GLU A 65 -17.59 -0.52 -17.89
C GLU A 65 -18.12 0.85 -17.40
N ALA A 66 -17.32 1.60 -16.64
CA ALA A 66 -17.67 2.90 -16.10
C ALA A 66 -17.38 4.07 -17.07
N GLY A 67 -16.78 3.81 -18.23
CA GLY A 67 -16.37 4.84 -19.18
C GLY A 67 -15.27 5.78 -18.65
N ARG A 68 -14.42 5.27 -17.74
CA ARG A 68 -13.37 6.05 -17.08
C ARG A 68 -11.97 5.52 -17.44
N PRO A 69 -10.99 6.39 -17.74
CA PRO A 69 -9.63 5.95 -18.01
C PRO A 69 -9.00 5.27 -16.79
N TYR A 70 -8.53 4.03 -16.93
CA TYR A 70 -7.82 3.29 -15.87
C TYR A 70 -6.61 4.07 -15.33
N GLY A 71 -5.87 4.75 -16.22
CA GLY A 71 -4.69 5.56 -15.86
C GLY A 71 -5.01 6.79 -14.99
N SER A 72 -6.30 7.18 -14.84
CA SER A 72 -6.69 8.27 -13.94
C SER A 72 -6.75 7.87 -12.47
N ILE A 73 -6.59 6.56 -12.16
CA ILE A 73 -6.65 6.04 -10.80
C ILE A 73 -5.24 5.69 -10.34
N LEU A 74 -4.76 6.36 -9.30
CA LEU A 74 -3.50 6.02 -8.64
C LEU A 74 -3.64 4.69 -7.89
N ARG A 75 -2.71 3.77 -8.08
CA ARG A 75 -2.71 2.45 -7.45
C ARG A 75 -1.74 2.41 -6.28
N SER A 76 -2.27 2.25 -5.08
CA SER A 76 -1.48 2.27 -3.85
C SER A 76 -1.55 0.96 -3.07
N THR A 77 -0.54 0.73 -2.24
CA THR A 77 -0.53 -0.33 -1.23
C THR A 77 -0.10 0.19 0.13
N LEU A 78 -0.36 -0.60 1.17
CA LEU A 78 -0.05 -0.27 2.56
C LEU A 78 0.92 -1.30 3.14
N PHE A 79 2.03 -0.82 3.71
CA PHE A 79 2.91 -1.56 4.61
C PHE A 79 2.64 -1.11 6.04
N SER A 80 2.13 -1.98 6.87
CA SER A 80 1.67 -1.60 8.21
C SER A 80 1.90 -2.72 9.25
N PRO A 81 2.85 -2.53 10.17
CA PRO A 81 3.92 -1.54 10.13
C PRO A 81 5.04 -1.89 9.14
N LEU A 82 5.79 -0.88 8.69
CA LEU A 82 7.09 -1.05 8.07
C LEU A 82 8.16 -0.98 9.18
N ILE A 83 9.01 -1.99 9.25
CA ILE A 83 10.11 -2.12 10.20
C ILE A 83 11.37 -2.43 9.40
N LEU A 84 12.37 -1.56 9.47
CA LEU A 84 13.66 -1.75 8.81
C LEU A 84 14.78 -1.83 9.84
N ALA A 85 15.71 -2.76 9.64
CA ALA A 85 17.00 -2.79 10.33
C ALA A 85 18.04 -3.48 9.45
N GLU A 86 19.32 -3.27 9.74
CA GLU A 86 20.45 -3.81 8.95
C GLU A 86 20.59 -5.33 9.08
N THR A 87 20.11 -5.92 10.18
CA THR A 87 20.26 -7.35 10.48
C THR A 87 18.95 -7.98 10.90
N SER A 88 18.83 -9.30 10.67
CA SER A 88 17.68 -10.08 11.13
C SER A 88 17.51 -10.05 12.65
N ALA A 89 18.61 -9.99 13.42
CA ALA A 89 18.55 -9.89 14.87
C ALA A 89 17.92 -8.57 15.32
N ALA A 90 18.34 -7.45 14.75
CA ALA A 90 17.76 -6.14 15.05
C ALA A 90 16.30 -6.02 14.60
N ILE A 91 15.92 -6.67 13.49
CA ILE A 91 14.52 -6.78 13.08
C ILE A 91 13.71 -7.51 14.15
N GLN A 92 14.22 -8.64 14.65
CA GLN A 92 13.54 -9.42 15.67
C GLN A 92 13.40 -8.64 16.99
N GLU A 93 14.43 -7.92 17.41
CA GLU A 93 14.38 -7.04 18.60
C GLU A 93 13.29 -5.98 18.48
N LYS A 94 13.10 -5.39 17.30
CA LYS A 94 12.01 -4.44 17.03
C LYS A 94 10.65 -5.13 17.08
N LEU A 95 10.50 -6.30 16.48
CA LEU A 95 9.25 -7.07 16.50
C LEU A 95 8.86 -7.49 17.92
N ASP A 96 9.82 -7.83 18.78
CA ASP A 96 9.57 -8.23 20.15
C ASP A 96 9.00 -7.09 21.03
N GLN A 97 9.12 -5.84 20.59
CA GLN A 97 8.51 -4.68 21.26
C GLN A 97 7.00 -4.56 21.00
N PHE A 98 6.47 -5.28 20.01
CA PHE A 98 5.04 -5.28 19.70
C PHE A 98 4.30 -6.38 20.47
N PRO A 99 3.07 -6.13 20.91
CA PRO A 99 2.20 -7.18 21.42
C PRO A 99 2.01 -8.27 20.37
N LYS A 100 2.26 -9.53 20.73
CA LYS A 100 2.13 -10.67 19.80
C LYS A 100 0.74 -10.78 19.16
N THR A 101 -0.30 -10.45 19.92
CA THR A 101 -1.67 -10.42 19.42
C THR A 101 -1.89 -9.36 18.33
N LEU A 102 -1.22 -8.21 18.44
CA LEU A 102 -1.28 -7.16 17.43
C LEU A 102 -0.58 -7.60 16.15
N LEU A 103 0.65 -8.11 16.24
CA LEU A 103 1.38 -8.63 15.07
C LEU A 103 0.60 -9.75 14.37
N ALA A 104 0.03 -10.69 15.13
CA ALA A 104 -0.79 -11.76 14.55
C ALA A 104 -2.01 -11.22 13.78
N SER A 105 -2.65 -10.16 14.27
CA SER A 105 -3.78 -9.53 13.57
C SER A 105 -3.39 -8.76 12.32
N MET A 106 -2.13 -8.35 12.20
CA MET A 106 -1.58 -7.54 11.11
C MET A 106 -0.60 -8.33 10.21
N GLU A 107 -0.38 -9.63 10.48
CA GLU A 107 0.67 -10.47 9.88
C GLU A 107 0.84 -10.25 8.37
N GLN A 108 -0.25 -10.12 7.65
CA GLN A 108 -0.23 -9.98 6.19
C GLN A 108 0.21 -8.60 5.70
N THR A 109 0.14 -7.58 6.55
CA THR A 109 0.50 -6.20 6.19
C THR A 109 1.83 -5.76 6.79
N VAL A 110 2.35 -6.51 7.77
CA VAL A 110 3.67 -6.26 8.38
C VAL A 110 4.77 -6.46 7.34
N VAL A 111 5.66 -5.49 7.24
CA VAL A 111 6.88 -5.58 6.44
C VAL A 111 8.05 -5.31 7.37
N ALA A 112 8.64 -6.38 7.89
CA ALA A 112 9.82 -6.33 8.75
C ALA A 112 11.00 -6.97 7.99
N THR A 113 11.97 -6.16 7.56
CA THR A 113 12.99 -6.63 6.62
C THR A 113 14.21 -5.71 6.58
N THR A 114 15.26 -6.12 5.86
CA THR A 114 16.42 -5.25 5.58
C THR A 114 16.12 -4.26 4.45
N PRO A 115 16.86 -3.14 4.35
CA PRO A 115 16.70 -2.19 3.25
C PRO A 115 16.79 -2.83 1.87
N GLY A 116 17.75 -3.73 1.65
CA GLY A 116 17.93 -4.42 0.36
C GLY A 116 16.73 -5.29 -0.04
N GLU A 117 16.12 -6.00 0.91
CA GLU A 117 14.93 -6.80 0.65
C GLU A 117 13.68 -5.92 0.48
N ALA A 118 13.60 -4.80 1.20
CA ALA A 118 12.54 -3.81 1.02
C ALA A 118 12.54 -3.24 -0.41
N ILE A 119 13.71 -2.88 -0.94
CA ILE A 119 13.89 -2.41 -2.32
C ILE A 119 13.37 -3.45 -3.32
N LYS A 120 13.82 -4.70 -3.21
CA LYS A 120 13.38 -5.79 -4.09
C LYS A 120 11.86 -5.95 -4.06
N ARG A 121 11.27 -5.93 -2.87
CA ARG A 121 9.81 -6.04 -2.68
C ARG A 121 9.07 -4.89 -3.31
N ILE A 122 9.50 -3.65 -3.09
CA ILE A 122 8.88 -2.46 -3.68
C ILE A 122 8.97 -2.52 -5.20
N LEU A 123 10.14 -2.79 -5.77
CA LEU A 123 10.32 -2.88 -7.22
C LEU A 123 9.44 -3.97 -7.83
N SER A 124 9.31 -5.13 -7.19
CA SER A 124 8.40 -6.19 -7.66
C SER A 124 6.93 -5.76 -7.69
N LEU A 125 6.52 -4.88 -6.79
CA LEU A 125 5.17 -4.31 -6.76
C LEU A 125 5.00 -3.19 -7.79
N VAL A 126 6.04 -2.38 -8.03
CA VAL A 126 6.07 -1.39 -9.11
C VAL A 126 5.89 -2.08 -10.46
N ASP A 127 6.59 -3.18 -10.72
CA ASP A 127 6.48 -3.99 -11.95
C ASP A 127 5.05 -4.53 -12.19
N VAL A 128 4.28 -4.72 -11.14
CA VAL A 128 2.87 -5.13 -11.23
C VAL A 128 1.93 -3.96 -11.48
N GLY A 129 2.37 -2.74 -11.19
CA GLY A 129 1.62 -1.52 -11.45
C GLY A 129 1.23 -0.70 -10.22
N PHE A 130 1.76 -0.99 -9.04
CA PHE A 130 1.64 -0.08 -7.91
C PHE A 130 2.50 1.17 -8.14
N GLN A 131 1.99 2.32 -7.70
CA GLN A 131 2.59 3.63 -7.94
C GLN A 131 2.81 4.42 -6.65
N TYR A 132 2.09 4.06 -5.58
CA TYR A 132 2.11 4.80 -4.34
C TYR A 132 2.14 3.85 -3.14
N PHE A 133 3.09 4.08 -2.24
CA PHE A 133 3.33 3.23 -1.08
C PHE A 133 3.07 4.02 0.19
N VAL A 134 2.08 3.57 0.96
CA VAL A 134 1.79 4.12 2.29
C VAL A 134 2.49 3.24 3.31
N CYS A 135 3.30 3.84 4.17
CA CYS A 135 4.02 3.12 5.22
C CYS A 135 3.61 3.68 6.58
N THR A 136 3.18 2.81 7.49
CA THR A 136 3.05 3.19 8.90
C THR A 136 4.32 2.77 9.64
N ILE A 137 4.89 3.69 10.39
CA ILE A 137 6.06 3.43 11.24
C ILE A 137 5.62 3.64 12.67
N SER A 138 5.87 2.64 13.52
CA SER A 138 5.37 2.65 14.89
C SER A 138 6.31 3.36 15.84
N GLY A 139 5.72 4.09 16.78
CA GLY A 139 6.46 4.73 17.86
C GLY A 139 7.52 5.72 17.38
N ASN A 140 8.68 5.65 18.01
CA ASN A 140 9.82 6.51 17.70
C ASN A 140 10.91 5.76 16.92
N ASP A 141 10.54 4.86 15.99
CA ASP A 141 11.50 4.10 15.19
C ASP A 141 12.19 5.00 14.15
N VAL A 142 13.06 5.85 14.65
CA VAL A 142 13.88 6.79 13.85
C VAL A 142 14.83 6.03 12.93
N GLU A 143 15.31 4.85 13.34
CA GLU A 143 16.19 4.01 12.50
C GLU A 143 15.47 3.59 11.22
N THR A 144 14.24 3.09 11.30
CA THR A 144 13.44 2.75 10.11
C THR A 144 13.26 3.96 9.19
N LEU A 145 12.99 5.15 9.74
CA LEU A 145 12.88 6.39 8.94
C LEU A 145 14.19 6.73 8.23
N ASN A 146 15.32 6.64 8.93
CA ASN A 146 16.64 6.93 8.36
C ASN A 146 17.00 5.92 7.26
N LEU A 147 16.81 4.62 7.51
CA LEU A 147 17.07 3.57 6.51
C LEU A 147 16.17 3.73 5.28
N LEU A 148 14.90 4.06 5.48
CA LEU A 148 13.98 4.33 4.39
C LEU A 148 14.46 5.51 3.54
N ALA A 149 14.83 6.63 4.18
CA ALA A 149 15.24 7.85 3.50
C ALA A 149 16.60 7.72 2.80
N GLN A 150 17.56 7.05 3.42
CA GLN A 150 18.95 7.03 2.95
C GLN A 150 19.25 5.83 2.05
N GLN A 151 18.61 4.69 2.27
CA GLN A 151 18.93 3.46 1.55
C GLN A 151 17.81 2.96 0.65
N VAL A 152 16.54 3.14 1.00
CA VAL A 152 15.44 2.58 0.21
C VAL A 152 14.97 3.57 -0.86
N ILE A 153 14.54 4.77 -0.47
CA ILE A 153 13.98 5.76 -1.41
C ILE A 153 14.92 6.07 -2.57
N PRO A 154 16.23 6.36 -2.37
CA PRO A 154 17.12 6.67 -3.49
C PRO A 154 17.30 5.54 -4.50
N ASN A 155 17.01 4.30 -4.11
CA ASN A 155 17.17 3.11 -4.96
C ASN A 155 15.87 2.61 -5.59
N ILE A 156 14.75 3.28 -5.36
CA ILE A 156 13.44 2.97 -5.99
C ILE A 156 12.90 4.11 -6.85
N VAL A 157 13.51 5.29 -6.75
CA VAL A 157 13.18 6.45 -7.59
C VAL A 157 14.18 6.45 -8.75
N ALA A 158 13.72 6.08 -9.93
CA ALA A 158 14.49 6.17 -11.18
C ALA A 158 14.00 7.38 -11.99
#